data_b5d3f60965bb9818d592b705530d8866
#
_entry.id   b5d3f60965bb9818d592b705530d8866
#
_cell.length_a   1.000
_cell.length_b   1.000
_cell.length_c   1.000
_cell.angle_alpha   90.00
_cell.angle_beta   90.00
_cell.angle_gamma   90.00
#
_symmetry.space_group_name_H-M   'P 1'
#
loop_
_entity.id
_entity.type
_entity.pdbx_description
1 polymer ?
#
loop_
_entity_poly.entity_id
_entity_poly.type
_entity_poly.pdbx_seq_one_letter_code
_entity_poly.pdbx_strand_id
1 'polypeptide(L)'
;PTGWPVMWTFEAGSREQFLRQIRWFSSNHHQQFGRLLTPLVDGLRVRGPLLPAHLDLQVAPKLVIIDGEGIGHTAKAASSISTKVTRRFSDVDVILVVDNAEQPMQSAPLELLRAIGNSGHAGKLALAFTHFDQVKGANLGSHRLRQEHVMDSVRNAINSLRQAVGAPVAAMLEEQIESNSFFLGALNKEMSRIPSGVVSQLKRLLEVLQASAKPANPVEIAPVYSPEGLETALRDAVEGFLEPWRARLGLAYRDGVEKEHWTRIKALARRFANAWSNEYDSMRPVADLVSRLQENISKWLDNPTDWTGSPSDQEERNAALSGIRSTVFSALHELAENRISESHRLDWSTAFDFSGARSSFRRADTIERIYEEAAPIINSAMTQPAREFLSALHQIVRASVEEAGGKFQSGSS
;
A
#
# COMPACT_ATOMS: atom_id res chain seq x y z
N PRO A 1 23.05 -23.74 22.21
CA PRO A 1 21.67 -23.81 22.55
C PRO A 1 21.41 -23.00 23.83
N THR A 2 20.54 -21.98 23.77
CA THR A 2 20.26 -21.05 24.88
C THR A 2 19.41 -21.67 26.00
N GLY A 3 18.90 -22.91 25.82
CA GLY A 3 17.99 -23.59 26.74
C GLY A 3 16.55 -23.03 26.75
N TRP A 4 16.27 -21.97 25.97
CA TRP A 4 14.94 -21.39 25.84
C TRP A 4 14.13 -22.17 24.79
N PRO A 5 12.81 -22.39 25.03
CA PRO A 5 11.93 -23.01 24.05
C PRO A 5 11.78 -22.11 22.83
N VAL A 6 11.85 -22.69 21.62
CA VAL A 6 11.62 -21.97 20.37
C VAL A 6 10.15 -21.63 20.19
N MET A 7 9.26 -22.42 20.76
CA MET A 7 7.81 -22.22 20.70
C MET A 7 7.17 -22.68 22.02
N TRP A 8 6.18 -21.93 22.46
CA TRP A 8 5.32 -22.29 23.58
C TRP A 8 3.86 -22.30 23.11
N THR A 9 3.11 -23.32 23.48
CA THR A 9 1.70 -23.46 23.15
C THR A 9 0.86 -23.64 24.39
N PHE A 10 -0.35 -23.10 24.39
CA PHE A 10 -1.29 -23.21 25.47
C PHE A 10 -2.73 -23.27 24.95
N GLU A 11 -3.53 -24.17 25.47
CA GLU A 11 -4.96 -24.28 25.22
C GLU A 11 -5.76 -23.80 26.43
N ALA A 12 -6.71 -22.90 26.18
CA ALA A 12 -7.57 -22.34 27.19
C ALA A 12 -9.00 -22.86 27.05
N GLY A 13 -9.56 -23.40 28.13
CA GLY A 13 -10.95 -23.83 28.17
C GLY A 13 -11.95 -22.69 28.44
N SER A 14 -11.46 -21.48 28.81
CA SER A 14 -12.29 -20.30 29.00
C SER A 14 -11.59 -19.01 28.57
N ARG A 15 -12.40 -17.97 28.28
CA ARG A 15 -11.90 -16.63 27.94
C ARG A 15 -11.02 -16.05 29.04
N GLU A 16 -11.41 -16.22 30.31
CA GLU A 16 -10.64 -15.68 31.45
C GLU A 16 -9.29 -16.36 31.55
N GLN A 17 -9.23 -17.67 31.40
CA GLN A 17 -7.99 -18.42 31.37
C GLN A 17 -7.09 -17.99 30.23
N PHE A 18 -7.66 -17.80 29.02
CA PHE A 18 -6.94 -17.28 27.88
C PHE A 18 -6.36 -15.89 28.14
N LEU A 19 -7.18 -14.93 28.59
CA LEU A 19 -6.74 -13.55 28.85
C LEU A 19 -5.66 -13.48 29.93
N ARG A 20 -5.72 -14.35 30.96
CA ARG A 20 -4.72 -14.46 32.02
C ARG A 20 -3.36 -14.89 31.45
N GLN A 21 -3.36 -15.86 30.54
CA GLN A 21 -2.13 -16.41 29.97
C GLN A 21 -1.52 -15.50 28.94
N ILE A 22 -2.33 -15.01 27.96
CA ILE A 22 -1.81 -14.19 26.88
C ILE A 22 -1.20 -12.87 27.35
N ARG A 23 -1.68 -12.34 28.48
CA ARG A 23 -1.15 -11.11 29.09
C ARG A 23 0.36 -11.15 29.31
N TRP A 24 0.93 -12.30 29.64
CA TRP A 24 2.37 -12.44 29.89
C TRP A 24 3.21 -12.22 28.63
N PHE A 25 2.65 -12.45 27.47
CA PHE A 25 3.35 -12.43 26.17
C PHE A 25 3.01 -11.23 25.31
N SER A 26 1.85 -10.59 25.52
CA SER A 26 1.34 -9.50 24.68
C SER A 26 1.23 -8.15 25.39
N SER A 27 1.35 -8.09 26.72
CA SER A 27 1.18 -6.85 27.45
C SER A 27 2.46 -6.01 27.45
N ASN A 28 2.30 -4.70 27.31
CA ASN A 28 3.35 -3.70 27.53
C ASN A 28 3.05 -2.80 28.73
N HIS A 29 2.19 -3.26 29.66
CA HIS A 29 1.74 -2.48 30.79
C HIS A 29 2.89 -2.09 31.72
N HIS A 30 3.18 -0.80 31.86
CA HIS A 30 4.35 -0.27 32.58
C HIS A 30 4.50 -0.76 34.02
N GLN A 31 3.40 -1.00 34.75
CA GLN A 31 3.43 -1.52 36.13
C GLN A 31 3.90 -2.97 36.22
N GLN A 32 3.95 -3.70 35.12
CA GLN A 32 4.43 -5.08 35.06
C GLN A 32 5.76 -5.22 34.32
N PHE A 33 6.41 -4.11 34.02
CA PHE A 33 7.71 -4.10 33.38
C PHE A 33 8.73 -4.95 34.18
N GLY A 34 9.51 -5.76 33.48
CA GLY A 34 10.46 -6.71 34.07
C GLY A 34 9.86 -8.05 34.53
N ARG A 35 8.52 -8.22 34.48
CA ARG A 35 7.82 -9.49 34.76
C ARG A 35 7.18 -10.10 33.52
N LEU A 36 7.13 -9.37 32.41
CA LEU A 36 6.52 -9.80 31.17
C LEU A 36 7.52 -10.48 30.26
N LEU A 37 7.08 -11.49 29.54
CA LEU A 37 7.87 -12.21 28.53
C LEU A 37 7.80 -11.56 27.15
N THR A 38 6.99 -10.52 26.98
CA THR A 38 6.79 -9.78 25.72
C THR A 38 8.09 -9.42 24.99
N PRO A 39 9.18 -8.94 25.66
CA PRO A 39 10.43 -8.63 24.97
C PRO A 39 11.17 -9.84 24.40
N LEU A 40 10.79 -11.05 24.78
CA LEU A 40 11.39 -12.32 24.35
C LEU A 40 10.56 -13.01 23.25
N VAL A 41 9.40 -12.42 22.89
CA VAL A 41 8.45 -13.02 21.94
C VAL A 41 8.56 -12.31 20.61
N ASP A 42 8.90 -13.05 19.57
CA ASP A 42 8.95 -12.54 18.18
C ASP A 42 7.54 -12.41 17.57
N GLY A 43 6.59 -13.25 18.00
CA GLY A 43 5.20 -13.18 17.54
C GLY A 43 4.26 -14.08 18.32
N LEU A 44 2.98 -13.76 18.26
CA LEU A 44 1.90 -14.53 18.86
C LEU A 44 0.92 -15.00 17.77
N ARG A 45 0.55 -16.27 17.84
CA ARG A 45 -0.56 -16.80 17.03
C ARG A 45 -1.66 -17.27 17.97
N VAL A 46 -2.82 -16.64 17.86
CA VAL A 46 -4.03 -17.01 18.58
C VAL A 46 -5.02 -17.65 17.62
N ARG A 47 -5.60 -18.77 18.03
CA ARG A 47 -6.67 -19.44 17.29
C ARG A 47 -7.86 -19.65 18.23
N GLY A 48 -9.05 -19.27 17.79
CA GLY A 48 -10.26 -19.44 18.56
C GLY A 48 -11.51 -19.01 17.78
N PRO A 49 -12.72 -19.28 18.31
CA PRO A 49 -13.94 -18.82 17.69
C PRO A 49 -14.06 -17.29 17.84
N LEU A 50 -14.11 -16.58 16.71
CA LEU A 50 -14.46 -15.16 16.65
C LEU A 50 -15.98 -15.05 16.44
N LEU A 51 -16.74 -15.31 17.50
CA LEU A 51 -18.19 -15.13 17.52
C LEU A 51 -18.51 -14.01 18.51
N PRO A 52 -18.65 -12.77 18.03
CA PRO A 52 -19.16 -11.70 18.88
C PRO A 52 -20.60 -12.02 19.27
N ALA A 53 -20.86 -12.20 20.57
CA ALA A 53 -22.18 -12.59 21.08
C ALA A 53 -23.33 -11.61 20.75
N HIS A 54 -22.98 -10.43 20.24
CA HIS A 54 -23.91 -9.36 19.89
C HIS A 54 -24.19 -9.24 18.39
N LEU A 55 -23.45 -9.99 17.60
CA LEU A 55 -23.73 -10.14 16.16
C LEU A 55 -24.43 -11.48 16.01
N ASP A 56 -25.62 -11.45 15.48
CA ASP A 56 -26.37 -12.66 15.13
C ASP A 56 -25.72 -13.32 13.90
N LEU A 57 -24.54 -13.90 14.13
CA LEU A 57 -23.77 -14.62 13.12
C LEU A 57 -24.07 -16.10 13.28
N GLN A 58 -24.74 -16.66 12.32
CA GLN A 58 -25.05 -18.11 12.29
C GLN A 58 -23.78 -18.96 12.09
N VAL A 59 -22.73 -18.38 11.52
CA VAL A 59 -21.45 -19.06 11.24
C VAL A 59 -20.31 -18.17 11.65
N ALA A 60 -19.31 -18.73 12.36
CA ALA A 60 -18.10 -18.01 12.72
C ALA A 60 -17.32 -17.61 11.47
N PRO A 61 -16.92 -16.33 11.35
CA PRO A 61 -16.09 -15.89 10.23
C PRO A 61 -14.72 -16.60 10.26
N LYS A 62 -14.28 -17.10 9.13
CA LYS A 62 -12.92 -17.65 8.96
C LYS A 62 -11.98 -16.51 8.61
N LEU A 63 -11.51 -15.80 9.63
CA LEU A 63 -10.60 -14.66 9.46
C LEU A 63 -9.25 -14.95 10.11
N VAL A 64 -8.17 -14.49 9.47
CA VAL A 64 -6.84 -14.38 10.06
C VAL A 64 -6.55 -12.90 10.21
N ILE A 65 -6.43 -12.42 11.44
CA ILE A 65 -6.07 -11.02 11.74
C ILE A 65 -4.59 -10.99 12.08
N ILE A 66 -3.81 -10.22 11.32
CA ILE A 66 -2.39 -9.97 11.56
C ILE A 66 -2.28 -8.59 12.18
N ASP A 67 -1.96 -8.54 13.48
CA ASP A 67 -1.68 -7.28 14.18
C ASP A 67 -0.24 -6.86 13.91
N GLY A 68 -0.06 -5.63 13.45
CA GLY A 68 1.24 -5.04 13.12
C GLY A 68 1.86 -4.28 14.30
N GLU A 69 3.11 -3.88 14.13
CA GLU A 69 3.72 -2.90 15.03
C GLU A 69 2.92 -1.60 14.98
N GLY A 70 2.57 -1.04 16.16
CA GLY A 70 1.84 0.23 16.25
C GLY A 70 2.56 1.35 15.50
N ILE A 71 1.85 1.99 14.58
CA ILE A 71 2.37 3.09 13.78
C ILE A 71 2.26 4.37 14.61
N GLY A 72 3.39 5.03 14.92
CA GLY A 72 3.36 6.35 15.57
C GLY A 72 3.89 6.42 16.99
N HIS A 73 4.43 5.34 17.56
CA HIS A 73 5.02 5.38 18.92
C HIS A 73 6.38 6.09 19.00
N THR A 74 7.00 6.47 17.87
CA THR A 74 8.22 7.27 17.85
C THR A 74 8.11 8.39 16.83
N ALA A 75 8.59 9.58 17.16
CA ALA A 75 8.63 10.74 16.25
C ALA A 75 9.40 10.45 14.92
N LYS A 76 10.28 9.44 14.92
CA LYS A 76 10.97 8.95 13.72
C LYS A 76 10.14 7.96 12.89
N ALA A 77 9.15 7.29 13.48
CA ALA A 77 8.29 6.35 12.77
C ALA A 77 7.27 7.04 11.85
N ALA A 78 6.98 8.31 12.11
CA ALA A 78 6.10 9.12 11.25
C ALA A 78 6.70 9.42 9.87
N SER A 79 8.00 9.20 9.66
CA SER A 79 8.67 9.53 8.40
C SER A 79 8.84 8.34 7.43
N SER A 80 8.57 7.11 7.86
CA SER A 80 8.61 5.94 6.96
C SER A 80 7.94 4.72 7.60
N ILE A 81 7.06 4.09 6.87
CA ILE A 81 6.50 2.77 7.22
C ILE A 81 7.60 1.72 7.05
N SER A 82 7.73 0.82 8.03
CA SER A 82 8.77 -0.21 7.94
C SER A 82 8.49 -1.18 6.80
N THR A 83 9.53 -1.64 6.14
CA THR A 83 9.46 -2.66 5.08
C THR A 83 8.77 -3.93 5.55
N LYS A 84 8.91 -4.26 6.84
CA LYS A 84 8.25 -5.42 7.43
C LYS A 84 6.72 -5.31 7.32
N VAL A 85 6.17 -4.09 7.43
CA VAL A 85 4.75 -3.82 7.25
C VAL A 85 4.35 -3.86 5.77
N THR A 86 5.09 -3.16 4.89
CA THR A 86 4.74 -3.09 3.47
C THR A 86 4.83 -4.44 2.76
N ARG A 87 5.77 -5.30 3.14
CA ARG A 87 5.86 -6.68 2.62
C ARG A 87 4.64 -7.54 2.94
N ARG A 88 3.89 -7.21 4.00
CA ARG A 88 2.65 -7.92 4.34
C ARG A 88 1.46 -7.54 3.48
N PHE A 89 1.54 -6.45 2.74
CA PHE A 89 0.40 -6.00 1.92
C PHE A 89 0.06 -6.99 0.81
N SER A 90 1.05 -7.69 0.26
CA SER A 90 0.83 -8.76 -0.72
C SER A 90 0.16 -9.99 -0.12
N ASP A 91 0.47 -10.30 1.15
CA ASP A 91 0.06 -11.53 1.83
C ASP A 91 -1.38 -11.50 2.37
N VAL A 92 -2.05 -10.34 2.33
CA VAL A 92 -3.38 -10.13 2.95
C VAL A 92 -4.44 -9.76 1.92
N ASP A 93 -5.69 -10.10 2.19
CA ASP A 93 -6.85 -9.77 1.35
C ASP A 93 -7.36 -8.35 1.63
N VAL A 94 -7.21 -7.87 2.87
CA VAL A 94 -7.62 -6.52 3.31
C VAL A 94 -6.55 -5.90 4.20
N ILE A 95 -6.32 -4.61 4.02
CA ILE A 95 -5.49 -3.76 4.88
C ILE A 95 -6.42 -2.85 5.65
N LEU A 96 -6.68 -3.20 6.93
CA LEU A 96 -7.52 -2.38 7.81
C LEU A 96 -6.66 -1.35 8.54
N VAL A 97 -6.79 -0.09 8.15
CA VAL A 97 -6.18 1.04 8.85
C VAL A 97 -7.11 1.51 9.96
N VAL A 98 -6.63 1.45 11.20
CA VAL A 98 -7.37 1.90 12.38
C VAL A 98 -6.84 3.26 12.81
N ASP A 99 -7.72 4.27 12.86
CA ASP A 99 -7.36 5.65 13.18
C ASP A 99 -8.29 6.25 14.24
N ASN A 100 -7.87 7.35 14.85
CA ASN A 100 -8.66 8.06 15.86
C ASN A 100 -9.54 9.12 15.19
N ALA A 101 -10.87 9.01 15.34
CA ALA A 101 -11.83 9.94 14.77
C ALA A 101 -11.73 11.38 15.31
N GLU A 102 -11.17 11.59 16.50
CA GLU A 102 -11.00 12.95 17.08
C GLU A 102 -9.90 13.75 16.36
N GLN A 103 -8.88 13.05 15.85
CA GLN A 103 -7.74 13.64 15.14
C GLN A 103 -7.36 12.76 13.95
N PRO A 104 -8.23 12.67 12.94
CA PRO A 104 -8.02 11.76 11.83
C PRO A 104 -6.87 12.20 10.93
N MET A 105 -6.23 11.23 10.30
CA MET A 105 -5.20 11.42 9.28
C MET A 105 -3.98 12.22 9.73
N GLN A 106 -3.52 11.98 10.95
CA GLN A 106 -2.23 12.49 11.38
C GLN A 106 -1.09 11.85 10.56
N SER A 107 0.15 12.23 10.83
CA SER A 107 1.32 11.84 10.02
C SER A 107 1.45 10.33 9.80
N ALA A 108 1.17 9.50 10.79
CA ALA A 108 1.37 8.05 10.67
C ALA A 108 0.31 7.36 9.78
N PRO A 109 -1.01 7.56 9.95
CA PRO A 109 -2.02 7.08 9.00
C PRO A 109 -1.80 7.62 7.58
N LEU A 110 -1.41 8.89 7.43
CA LEU A 110 -1.13 9.50 6.14
C LEU A 110 0.03 8.79 5.41
N GLU A 111 1.13 8.51 6.11
CA GLU A 111 2.26 7.78 5.57
C GLU A 111 1.90 6.33 5.21
N LEU A 112 1.00 5.70 5.99
CA LEU A 112 0.50 4.37 5.67
C LEU A 112 -0.35 4.37 4.41
N LEU A 113 -1.28 5.32 4.25
CA LEU A 113 -2.06 5.47 3.02
C LEU A 113 -1.15 5.68 1.80
N ARG A 114 -0.11 6.48 1.94
CA ARG A 114 0.90 6.66 0.88
C ARG A 114 1.61 5.36 0.55
N ALA A 115 2.05 4.60 1.56
CA ALA A 115 2.72 3.31 1.34
C ALA A 115 1.79 2.31 0.66
N ILE A 116 0.52 2.23 1.06
CA ILE A 116 -0.50 1.37 0.45
C ILE A 116 -0.72 1.76 -1.02
N GLY A 117 -0.85 3.06 -1.29
CA GLY A 117 -1.03 3.56 -2.65
C GLY A 117 0.18 3.24 -3.54
N ASN A 118 1.38 3.58 -3.10
CA ASN A 118 2.62 3.37 -3.85
C ASN A 118 2.92 1.88 -4.10
N SER A 119 2.51 1.00 -3.19
CA SER A 119 2.69 -0.46 -3.35
C SER A 119 1.63 -1.13 -4.23
N GLY A 120 0.68 -0.37 -4.78
CA GLY A 120 -0.37 -0.91 -5.65
C GLY A 120 -1.51 -1.63 -4.91
N HIS A 121 -1.56 -1.52 -3.58
CA HIS A 121 -2.56 -2.22 -2.76
C HIS A 121 -3.73 -1.33 -2.33
N ALA A 122 -3.96 -0.20 -3.01
CA ALA A 122 -5.07 0.71 -2.73
C ALA A 122 -6.44 0.00 -2.69
N GLY A 123 -6.67 -0.95 -3.59
CA GLY A 123 -7.91 -1.74 -3.64
C GLY A 123 -8.18 -2.65 -2.43
N LYS A 124 -7.18 -2.89 -1.57
CA LYS A 124 -7.33 -3.68 -0.33
C LYS A 124 -7.64 -2.83 0.90
N LEU A 125 -7.75 -1.51 0.76
CA LEU A 125 -7.88 -0.58 1.86
C LEU A 125 -9.28 -0.60 2.48
N ALA A 126 -9.32 -0.65 3.81
CA ALA A 126 -10.48 -0.33 4.64
C ALA A 126 -10.05 0.57 5.81
N LEU A 127 -10.91 1.48 6.26
CA LEU A 127 -10.65 2.39 7.38
C LEU A 127 -11.62 2.17 8.53
N ALA A 128 -11.11 2.10 9.76
CA ALA A 128 -11.93 2.08 10.96
C ALA A 128 -11.57 3.27 11.84
N PHE A 129 -12.49 4.20 12.00
CA PHE A 129 -12.35 5.36 12.87
C PHE A 129 -12.87 5.03 14.26
N THR A 130 -11.96 4.85 15.22
CA THR A 130 -12.28 4.61 16.64
C THR A 130 -12.55 5.93 17.37
N HIS A 131 -13.07 5.86 18.61
CA HIS A 131 -13.42 7.03 19.43
C HIS A 131 -14.41 8.00 18.75
N PHE A 132 -15.21 7.51 17.80
CA PHE A 132 -16.15 8.34 17.06
C PHE A 132 -17.22 9.00 17.96
N ASP A 133 -17.54 8.40 19.11
CA ASP A 133 -18.43 8.97 20.13
C ASP A 133 -17.82 10.21 20.84
N GLN A 134 -16.53 10.40 20.73
CA GLN A 134 -15.80 11.54 21.31
C GLN A 134 -15.69 12.74 20.35
N VAL A 135 -16.01 12.56 19.07
CA VAL A 135 -16.02 13.67 18.09
C VAL A 135 -17.11 14.67 18.46
N LYS A 136 -16.68 15.87 18.86
CA LYS A 136 -17.56 16.97 19.33
C LYS A 136 -17.19 18.28 18.66
N GLY A 137 -18.18 19.15 18.49
CA GLY A 137 -18.01 20.51 17.98
C GLY A 137 -19.32 21.25 17.97
N ALA A 138 -19.27 22.58 18.03
CA ALA A 138 -20.49 23.42 18.06
C ALA A 138 -21.41 23.18 16.85
N ASN A 139 -20.83 22.83 15.70
CA ASN A 139 -21.55 22.59 14.45
C ASN A 139 -21.74 21.07 14.14
N LEU A 140 -21.35 20.16 15.06
CA LEU A 140 -21.37 18.72 14.87
C LEU A 140 -22.52 18.04 15.66
N GLY A 141 -23.68 18.64 15.66
CA GLY A 141 -24.83 18.21 16.47
C GLY A 141 -25.46 16.87 16.04
N SER A 142 -25.22 16.39 14.81
CA SER A 142 -25.76 15.12 14.31
C SER A 142 -24.64 14.10 14.02
N HIS A 143 -25.01 12.81 14.02
CA HIS A 143 -24.09 11.73 13.64
C HIS A 143 -23.54 11.92 12.23
N ARG A 144 -24.39 12.32 11.28
CA ARG A 144 -24.02 12.59 9.90
C ARG A 144 -22.98 13.71 9.79
N LEU A 145 -23.20 14.85 10.46
CA LEU A 145 -22.24 15.97 10.42
C LEU A 145 -20.87 15.58 10.99
N ARG A 146 -20.84 14.73 12.01
CA ARG A 146 -19.57 14.18 12.55
C ARG A 146 -18.89 13.27 11.56
N GLN A 147 -19.61 12.42 10.85
CA GLN A 147 -19.06 11.58 9.78
C GLN A 147 -18.47 12.43 8.65
N GLU A 148 -19.23 13.40 8.16
CA GLU A 148 -18.79 14.35 7.13
C GLU A 148 -17.50 15.07 7.55
N HIS A 149 -17.43 15.55 8.78
CA HIS A 149 -16.23 16.22 9.33
C HIS A 149 -14.98 15.32 9.31
N VAL A 150 -15.12 14.05 9.73
CA VAL A 150 -14.01 13.09 9.68
C VAL A 150 -13.63 12.80 8.23
N MET A 151 -14.60 12.57 7.35
CA MET A 151 -14.35 12.29 5.94
C MET A 151 -13.73 13.47 5.18
N ASP A 152 -14.08 14.70 5.53
CA ASP A 152 -13.42 15.88 4.96
C ASP A 152 -11.92 15.94 5.30
N SER A 153 -11.56 15.57 6.52
CA SER A 153 -10.15 15.45 6.92
C SER A 153 -9.43 14.39 6.09
N VAL A 154 -10.09 13.26 5.83
CA VAL A 154 -9.54 12.18 4.98
C VAL A 154 -9.37 12.63 3.53
N ARG A 155 -10.39 13.28 2.95
CA ARG A 155 -10.31 13.82 1.57
C ARG A 155 -9.17 14.83 1.43
N ASN A 156 -9.01 15.73 2.41
CA ASN A 156 -7.89 16.68 2.44
C ASN A 156 -6.53 15.96 2.51
N ALA A 157 -6.44 14.89 3.31
CA ALA A 157 -5.24 14.07 3.39
C ALA A 157 -4.89 13.41 2.05
N ILE A 158 -5.89 12.80 1.36
CA ILE A 158 -5.68 12.19 0.04
C ILE A 158 -5.28 13.25 -1.00
N ASN A 159 -5.92 14.42 -0.99
CA ASN A 159 -5.54 15.50 -1.87
C ASN A 159 -4.08 15.94 -1.68
N SER A 160 -3.60 15.96 -0.45
CA SER A 160 -2.18 16.23 -0.16
C SER A 160 -1.24 15.14 -0.68
N LEU A 161 -1.70 13.90 -0.74
CA LEU A 161 -0.93 12.76 -1.26
C LEU A 161 -0.94 12.66 -2.80
N ARG A 162 -1.87 13.32 -3.49
CA ARG A 162 -2.09 13.18 -4.94
C ARG A 162 -0.82 13.36 -5.78
N GLN A 163 0.06 14.29 -5.38
CA GLN A 163 1.35 14.50 -6.06
C GLN A 163 2.35 13.36 -5.79
N ALA A 164 2.24 12.70 -4.64
CA ALA A 164 3.19 11.66 -4.23
C ALA A 164 2.81 10.27 -4.74
N VAL A 165 1.51 9.98 -4.90
CA VAL A 165 1.03 8.65 -5.33
C VAL A 165 0.51 8.64 -6.77
N GLY A 166 0.33 9.80 -7.39
CA GLY A 166 -0.29 9.95 -8.71
C GLY A 166 -1.83 9.99 -8.67
N ALA A 167 -2.42 10.62 -9.68
CA ALA A 167 -3.87 10.84 -9.75
C ALA A 167 -4.71 9.53 -9.79
N PRO A 168 -4.31 8.47 -10.55
CA PRO A 168 -5.07 7.22 -10.58
C PRO A 168 -5.12 6.52 -9.23
N VAL A 169 -4.00 6.48 -8.51
CA VAL A 169 -3.92 5.85 -7.18
C VAL A 169 -4.70 6.66 -6.15
N ALA A 170 -4.62 7.98 -6.19
CA ALA A 170 -5.42 8.85 -5.32
C ALA A 170 -6.92 8.61 -5.53
N ALA A 171 -7.39 8.48 -6.78
CA ALA A 171 -8.78 8.16 -7.08
C ALA A 171 -9.20 6.79 -6.53
N MET A 172 -8.35 5.76 -6.65
CA MET A 172 -8.61 4.44 -6.06
C MET A 172 -8.68 4.50 -4.53
N LEU A 173 -7.80 5.27 -3.88
CA LEU A 173 -7.86 5.46 -2.43
C LEU A 173 -9.15 6.17 -2.02
N GLU A 174 -9.59 7.21 -2.74
CA GLU A 174 -10.85 7.92 -2.52
C GLU A 174 -12.05 6.96 -2.62
N GLU A 175 -12.13 6.17 -3.69
CA GLU A 175 -13.20 5.18 -3.92
C GLU A 175 -13.27 4.14 -2.79
N GLN A 176 -12.12 3.56 -2.42
CA GLN A 176 -12.05 2.57 -1.34
C GLN A 176 -12.45 3.16 0.01
N ILE A 177 -12.03 4.38 0.30
CA ILE A 177 -12.33 5.05 1.55
C ILE A 177 -13.83 5.42 1.65
N GLU A 178 -14.43 5.90 0.57
CA GLU A 178 -15.87 6.20 0.55
C GLU A 178 -16.72 4.93 0.75
N SER A 179 -16.29 3.81 0.19
CA SER A 179 -17.00 2.54 0.28
C SER A 179 -16.72 1.77 1.58
N ASN A 180 -15.50 1.83 2.11
CA ASN A 180 -14.99 0.96 3.17
C ASN A 180 -14.52 1.73 4.41
N SER A 181 -15.21 2.81 4.79
CA SER A 181 -15.01 3.51 6.06
C SER A 181 -16.04 3.13 7.10
N PHE A 182 -15.58 2.88 8.33
CA PHE A 182 -16.38 2.42 9.46
C PHE A 182 -16.15 3.32 10.67
N PHE A 183 -17.24 3.81 11.27
CA PHE A 183 -17.22 4.74 12.40
C PHE A 183 -17.59 4.01 13.68
N LEU A 184 -16.61 3.77 14.53
CA LEU A 184 -16.70 2.95 15.71
C LEU A 184 -16.51 3.80 16.98
N GLY A 185 -17.48 3.76 17.87
CA GLY A 185 -17.44 4.48 19.15
C GLY A 185 -17.94 3.62 20.28
N ALA A 186 -17.63 4.02 21.51
CA ALA A 186 -18.12 3.37 22.73
C ALA A 186 -17.81 1.86 22.85
N LEU A 187 -16.79 1.35 22.15
CA LEU A 187 -16.42 -0.08 22.17
C LEU A 187 -15.88 -0.56 23.52
N ASN A 188 -15.52 0.36 24.42
CA ASN A 188 -15.09 0.09 25.78
C ASN A 188 -16.26 -0.12 26.77
N LYS A 189 -17.50 0.08 26.32
CA LYS A 189 -18.69 -0.08 27.15
C LYS A 189 -19.16 -1.53 27.15
N GLU A 190 -19.99 -1.88 28.15
CA GLU A 190 -20.71 -3.14 28.13
C GLU A 190 -21.58 -3.25 26.87
N MET A 191 -21.72 -4.46 26.36
CA MET A 191 -22.40 -4.76 25.10
C MET A 191 -23.80 -4.16 24.98
N SER A 192 -24.58 -4.24 26.07
CA SER A 192 -25.93 -3.68 26.17
C SER A 192 -25.98 -2.15 26.04
N ARG A 193 -24.82 -1.49 26.19
CA ARG A 193 -24.67 -0.02 26.13
C ARG A 193 -24.01 0.47 24.85
N ILE A 194 -23.65 -0.44 23.94
CA ILE A 194 -23.12 -0.06 22.62
C ILE A 194 -24.32 0.39 21.75
N PRO A 195 -24.24 1.58 21.12
CA PRO A 195 -25.31 2.06 20.25
C PRO A 195 -25.54 1.11 19.05
N SER A 196 -26.78 0.89 18.68
CA SER A 196 -27.16 -0.01 17.56
C SER A 196 -26.47 0.37 16.25
N GLY A 197 -26.26 1.67 15.99
CA GLY A 197 -25.52 2.14 14.83
C GLY A 197 -24.06 1.65 14.79
N VAL A 198 -23.39 1.55 15.95
CA VAL A 198 -22.02 1.01 16.03
C VAL A 198 -22.02 -0.50 15.79
N VAL A 199 -23.02 -1.21 16.30
CA VAL A 199 -23.20 -2.66 16.05
C VAL A 199 -23.38 -2.90 14.54
N SER A 200 -24.18 -2.08 13.85
CA SER A 200 -24.37 -2.16 12.41
C SER A 200 -23.07 -1.88 11.63
N GLN A 201 -22.26 -0.92 12.08
CA GLN A 201 -20.94 -0.64 11.47
C GLN A 201 -19.97 -1.80 11.65
N LEU A 202 -19.93 -2.42 12.83
CA LEU A 202 -19.12 -3.62 13.08
C LEU A 202 -19.56 -4.80 12.21
N LYS A 203 -20.87 -5.00 12.06
CA LYS A 203 -21.41 -6.05 11.20
C LYS A 203 -20.99 -5.83 9.74
N ARG A 204 -21.16 -4.61 9.23
CA ARG A 204 -20.73 -4.24 7.88
C ARG A 204 -19.22 -4.41 7.69
N LEU A 205 -18.37 -4.05 8.67
CA LEU A 205 -16.93 -4.29 8.62
C LEU A 205 -16.63 -5.79 8.46
N LEU A 206 -17.26 -6.65 9.26
CA LEU A 206 -17.07 -8.11 9.16
C LEU A 206 -17.55 -8.66 7.81
N GLU A 207 -18.64 -8.15 7.27
CA GLU A 207 -19.16 -8.52 5.94
C GLU A 207 -18.14 -8.15 4.85
N VAL A 208 -17.54 -6.96 4.89
CA VAL A 208 -16.48 -6.54 3.94
C VAL A 208 -15.26 -7.44 4.08
N LEU A 209 -14.78 -7.69 5.29
CA LEU A 209 -13.62 -8.58 5.51
C LEU A 209 -13.86 -10.01 5.00
N GLN A 210 -15.09 -10.53 5.14
CA GLN A 210 -15.45 -11.85 4.64
C GLN A 210 -15.62 -11.89 3.11
N ALA A 211 -16.17 -10.82 2.54
CA ALA A 211 -16.37 -10.73 1.10
C ALA A 211 -15.05 -10.64 0.34
N SER A 212 -14.08 -9.93 0.90
CA SER A 212 -12.75 -9.76 0.30
C SER A 212 -11.92 -11.05 0.26
N ALA A 213 -12.21 -12.00 1.16
CA ALA A 213 -11.57 -13.33 1.17
C ALA A 213 -12.17 -14.32 0.18
N LYS A 214 -13.23 -13.96 -0.55
CA LYS A 214 -13.82 -14.84 -1.58
C LYS A 214 -13.11 -14.61 -2.90
N PRO A 215 -12.83 -15.71 -3.68
CA PRO A 215 -12.39 -15.53 -5.05
C PRO A 215 -13.43 -14.70 -5.80
N ALA A 216 -12.98 -13.73 -6.58
CA ALA A 216 -13.86 -12.92 -7.42
C ALA A 216 -14.73 -13.85 -8.30
N ASN A 217 -16.04 -13.63 -8.32
CA ASN A 217 -16.89 -14.33 -9.26
C ASN A 217 -16.39 -14.03 -10.68
N PRO A 218 -16.47 -15.01 -11.62
CA PRO A 218 -16.11 -14.74 -13.01
C PRO A 218 -16.89 -13.52 -13.49
N VAL A 219 -16.16 -12.49 -13.93
CA VAL A 219 -16.73 -11.23 -14.38
C VAL A 219 -17.46 -11.53 -15.70
N GLU A 220 -18.80 -11.40 -15.70
CA GLU A 220 -19.60 -11.58 -16.93
C GLU A 220 -19.29 -10.52 -17.98
N ILE A 221 -18.82 -9.37 -17.53
CA ILE A 221 -18.48 -8.20 -18.33
C ILE A 221 -17.01 -7.90 -18.15
N ALA A 222 -16.24 -8.04 -19.21
CA ALA A 222 -14.80 -7.84 -19.18
C ALA A 222 -14.35 -6.86 -20.29
N PRO A 223 -13.45 -5.91 -19.96
CA PRO A 223 -12.85 -5.05 -20.99
C PRO A 223 -11.91 -5.86 -21.88
N VAL A 224 -11.88 -5.48 -23.15
CA VAL A 224 -11.01 -6.04 -24.19
C VAL A 224 -10.02 -4.98 -24.60
N TYR A 225 -8.73 -5.31 -24.59
CA TYR A 225 -7.65 -4.38 -24.90
C TYR A 225 -6.92 -4.75 -26.20
N SER A 226 -6.50 -3.74 -26.96
CA SER A 226 -5.47 -3.88 -27.98
C SER A 226 -4.09 -3.64 -27.35
N PRO A 227 -3.03 -4.38 -27.73
CA PRO A 227 -1.66 -4.07 -27.32
C PRO A 227 -1.16 -2.73 -27.86
N GLU A 228 -1.82 -2.19 -28.86
CA GLU A 228 -1.50 -0.87 -29.42
C GLU A 228 -1.65 0.23 -28.36
N GLY A 229 -0.72 1.19 -28.38
CA GLY A 229 -0.68 2.29 -27.39
C GLY A 229 -0.01 1.94 -26.06
N LEU A 230 0.07 0.66 -25.65
CA LEU A 230 0.76 0.28 -24.43
C LEU A 230 2.25 0.61 -24.48
N GLU A 231 2.92 0.35 -25.60
CA GLU A 231 4.35 0.72 -25.78
C GLU A 231 4.58 2.23 -25.62
N THR A 232 3.69 3.05 -26.18
CA THR A 232 3.76 4.51 -26.01
C THR A 232 3.59 4.91 -24.55
N ALA A 233 2.61 4.35 -23.84
CA ALA A 233 2.41 4.60 -22.42
C ALA A 233 3.63 4.20 -21.57
N LEU A 234 4.29 3.09 -21.90
CA LEU A 234 5.50 2.65 -21.22
C LEU A 234 6.71 3.54 -21.51
N ARG A 235 6.85 4.02 -22.75
CA ARG A 235 7.89 4.99 -23.14
C ARG A 235 7.74 6.29 -22.34
N ASP A 236 6.56 6.86 -22.35
CA ASP A 236 6.27 8.12 -21.65
C ASP A 236 6.51 7.98 -20.14
N ALA A 237 6.22 6.82 -19.57
CA ALA A 237 6.48 6.52 -18.16
C ALA A 237 7.99 6.51 -17.85
N VAL A 238 8.79 5.84 -18.67
CA VAL A 238 10.25 5.75 -18.50
C VAL A 238 10.91 7.13 -18.65
N GLU A 239 10.55 7.89 -19.68
CA GLU A 239 11.06 9.24 -19.88
C GLU A 239 10.65 10.17 -18.73
N GLY A 240 9.38 10.10 -18.30
CA GLY A 240 8.86 10.83 -17.15
C GLY A 240 9.52 10.49 -15.82
N PHE A 241 10.16 9.32 -15.71
CA PHE A 241 10.97 8.91 -14.57
C PHE A 241 12.42 9.40 -14.70
N LEU A 242 13.10 9.10 -15.80
CA LEU A 242 14.54 9.34 -15.95
C LEU A 242 14.89 10.84 -15.97
N GLU A 243 14.13 11.65 -16.69
CA GLU A 243 14.45 13.07 -16.86
C GLU A 243 14.47 13.86 -15.52
N PRO A 244 13.45 13.77 -14.63
CA PRO A 244 13.52 14.44 -13.35
C PRO A 244 14.66 13.93 -12.47
N TRP A 245 14.96 12.63 -12.51
CA TRP A 245 16.04 12.07 -11.71
C TRP A 245 17.42 12.50 -12.17
N ARG A 246 17.66 12.62 -13.47
CA ARG A 246 18.89 13.22 -14.02
C ARG A 246 19.09 14.66 -13.52
N ALA A 247 18.03 15.45 -13.48
CA ALA A 247 18.08 16.81 -12.94
C ALA A 247 18.35 16.83 -11.43
N ARG A 248 17.66 16.02 -10.65
CA ARG A 248 17.91 15.88 -9.20
C ARG A 248 19.33 15.45 -8.87
N LEU A 249 19.92 14.56 -9.66
CA LEU A 249 21.31 14.14 -9.54
C LEU A 249 22.31 15.22 -9.98
N GLY A 250 21.85 16.27 -10.67
CA GLY A 250 22.67 17.35 -11.21
C GLY A 250 23.47 16.95 -12.43
N LEU A 251 23.00 15.98 -13.20
CA LEU A 251 23.57 15.48 -14.47
C LEU A 251 22.89 16.13 -15.69
N ALA A 252 21.70 16.68 -15.51
CA ALA A 252 20.96 17.45 -16.52
C ALA A 252 20.28 18.67 -15.89
N TYR A 253 19.78 19.57 -16.71
CA TYR A 253 18.91 20.67 -16.30
C TYR A 253 17.47 20.36 -16.69
N ARG A 254 16.54 20.60 -15.78
CA ARG A 254 15.10 20.57 -16.06
C ARG A 254 14.41 21.69 -15.27
N ASP A 255 13.57 22.45 -15.94
CA ASP A 255 12.81 23.51 -15.31
C ASP A 255 11.89 22.97 -14.21
N GLY A 256 11.82 23.66 -13.09
CA GLY A 256 11.04 23.25 -11.91
C GLY A 256 11.60 22.06 -11.11
N VAL A 257 12.78 21.54 -11.45
CA VAL A 257 13.44 20.45 -10.72
C VAL A 257 14.79 20.93 -10.17
N GLU A 258 14.89 21.05 -8.85
CA GLU A 258 16.14 21.44 -8.20
C GLU A 258 17.08 20.26 -8.04
N LYS A 259 18.38 20.53 -8.19
CA LYS A 259 19.43 19.58 -7.88
C LYS A 259 19.44 19.26 -6.38
N GLU A 260 19.45 17.98 -6.04
CA GLU A 260 19.55 17.52 -4.68
C GLU A 260 20.95 17.73 -4.08
N HIS A 261 20.97 18.05 -2.79
CA HIS A 261 22.26 18.19 -2.09
C HIS A 261 22.96 16.84 -1.99
N TRP A 262 24.27 16.81 -2.17
CA TRP A 262 25.06 15.57 -2.23
C TRP A 262 24.93 14.67 -1.00
N THR A 263 24.67 15.23 0.20
CA THR A 263 24.46 14.46 1.43
C THR A 263 23.16 13.65 1.38
N ARG A 264 22.12 14.17 0.75
CA ARG A 264 20.84 13.47 0.56
C ARG A 264 21.00 12.33 -0.44
N ILE A 265 21.73 12.56 -1.54
CA ILE A 265 22.06 11.50 -2.51
C ILE A 265 22.90 10.39 -1.84
N LYS A 266 23.86 10.74 -0.97
CA LYS A 266 24.61 9.77 -0.18
C LYS A 266 23.74 9.00 0.81
N ALA A 267 22.77 9.67 1.45
CA ALA A 267 21.83 9.03 2.37
C ALA A 267 20.91 8.04 1.65
N LEU A 268 20.46 8.38 0.43
CA LEU A 268 19.72 7.47 -0.43
C LEU A 268 20.53 6.22 -0.77
N ALA A 269 21.75 6.40 -1.28
CA ALA A 269 22.64 5.28 -1.62
C ALA A 269 22.89 4.37 -0.41
N ARG A 270 23.12 4.95 0.80
CA ARG A 270 23.27 4.18 2.02
C ARG A 270 22.07 3.30 2.34
N ARG A 271 20.83 3.80 2.11
CA ARG A 271 19.61 3.06 2.41
C ARG A 271 19.46 1.83 1.50
N PHE A 272 19.64 2.01 0.21
CA PHE A 272 19.58 0.90 -0.73
C PHE A 272 20.73 -0.11 -0.54
N ALA A 273 21.96 0.37 -0.27
CA ALA A 273 23.11 -0.50 0.02
C ALA A 273 22.88 -1.42 1.23
N ASN A 274 22.22 -0.92 2.29
CA ASN A 274 21.97 -1.69 3.50
C ASN A 274 20.64 -2.45 3.51
N ALA A 275 19.97 -2.55 2.37
CA ALA A 275 18.65 -3.18 2.25
C ALA A 275 17.60 -2.60 3.24
N TRP A 276 17.80 -1.38 3.68
CA TRP A 276 16.79 -0.62 4.37
C TRP A 276 15.85 -0.10 3.28
N SER A 277 14.93 -0.90 2.86
CA SER A 277 14.01 -0.67 1.74
C SER A 277 13.26 0.67 1.75
N ASN A 278 13.66 1.60 2.58
CA ASN A 278 13.03 2.86 2.74
C ASN A 278 13.77 3.88 1.90
N GLU A 279 13.09 4.31 0.86
CA GLU A 279 13.37 5.55 0.17
C GLU A 279 13.57 6.69 1.16
N TYR A 280 14.39 7.66 0.81
CA TYR A 280 14.80 8.71 1.72
C TYR A 280 14.00 9.99 1.49
N ASP A 281 13.11 10.35 2.42
CA ASP A 281 12.35 11.59 2.40
C ASP A 281 11.57 11.76 1.06
N SER A 282 11.82 12.83 0.30
CA SER A 282 11.27 13.04 -1.04
C SER A 282 12.00 12.29 -2.16
N MET A 283 13.09 11.59 -1.84
CA MET A 283 13.89 10.83 -2.80
C MET A 283 13.44 9.37 -2.85
N ARG A 284 12.51 9.06 -3.74
CA ARG A 284 11.76 7.81 -3.81
C ARG A 284 11.78 7.21 -5.21
N PRO A 285 12.93 6.69 -5.68
CA PRO A 285 13.04 6.24 -7.05
C PRO A 285 12.09 5.07 -7.39
N VAL A 286 11.84 4.15 -6.45
CA VAL A 286 10.89 3.05 -6.68
C VAL A 286 9.47 3.61 -6.81
N ALA A 287 9.03 4.42 -5.85
CA ALA A 287 7.70 5.03 -5.88
C ALA A 287 7.51 5.96 -7.08
N ASP A 288 8.55 6.72 -7.47
CA ASP A 288 8.50 7.61 -8.63
C ASP A 288 8.36 6.80 -9.94
N LEU A 289 9.10 5.70 -10.12
CA LEU A 289 8.95 4.82 -11.29
C LEU A 289 7.56 4.18 -11.32
N VAL A 290 7.10 3.61 -10.21
CA VAL A 290 5.77 3.01 -10.08
C VAL A 290 4.69 4.02 -10.42
N SER A 291 4.76 5.24 -9.86
CA SER A 291 3.77 6.28 -10.12
C SER A 291 3.70 6.66 -11.61
N ARG A 292 4.85 6.74 -12.31
CA ARG A 292 4.88 7.02 -13.75
C ARG A 292 4.29 5.88 -14.58
N LEU A 293 4.63 4.64 -14.23
CA LEU A 293 4.04 3.46 -14.88
C LEU A 293 2.53 3.41 -14.66
N GLN A 294 2.06 3.58 -13.43
CA GLN A 294 0.65 3.57 -13.08
C GLN A 294 -0.12 4.69 -13.79
N GLU A 295 0.40 5.92 -13.80
CA GLU A 295 -0.23 7.06 -14.45
C GLU A 295 -0.43 6.83 -15.96
N ASN A 296 0.58 6.33 -16.65
CA ASN A 296 0.52 6.16 -18.10
C ASN A 296 -0.24 4.90 -18.50
N ILE A 297 -0.07 3.80 -17.77
CA ILE A 297 -0.82 2.56 -18.02
C ILE A 297 -2.31 2.76 -17.68
N SER A 298 -2.68 3.53 -16.65
CA SER A 298 -4.09 3.85 -16.39
C SER A 298 -4.79 4.51 -17.56
N LYS A 299 -4.12 5.45 -18.23
CA LYS A 299 -4.69 6.11 -19.42
C LYS A 299 -5.02 5.10 -20.53
N TRP A 300 -4.19 4.07 -20.66
CA TRP A 300 -4.43 2.98 -21.59
C TRP A 300 -5.53 2.03 -21.09
N LEU A 301 -5.53 1.66 -19.81
CA LEU A 301 -6.56 0.81 -19.19
C LEU A 301 -7.94 1.46 -19.21
N ASP A 302 -8.04 2.77 -19.14
CA ASP A 302 -9.31 3.51 -19.16
C ASP A 302 -9.97 3.53 -20.54
N ASN A 303 -9.25 3.09 -21.59
CA ASN A 303 -9.69 3.08 -22.96
C ASN A 303 -9.67 1.67 -23.57
N PRO A 304 -10.49 0.73 -23.05
CA PRO A 304 -10.63 -0.59 -23.67
C PRO A 304 -11.21 -0.43 -25.08
N THR A 305 -10.76 -1.25 -26.00
CA THR A 305 -11.22 -1.23 -27.40
C THR A 305 -12.61 -1.84 -27.57
N ASP A 306 -13.01 -2.73 -26.66
CA ASP A 306 -14.31 -3.41 -26.68
C ASP A 306 -14.64 -3.96 -25.27
N TRP A 307 -15.83 -4.54 -25.13
CA TRP A 307 -16.28 -5.20 -23.91
C TRP A 307 -16.89 -6.56 -24.23
N THR A 308 -16.57 -7.59 -23.44
CA THR A 308 -17.32 -8.86 -23.51
C THR A 308 -18.60 -8.69 -22.69
N GLY A 309 -19.73 -8.77 -23.33
CA GLY A 309 -21.01 -8.45 -22.70
C GLY A 309 -21.39 -6.98 -22.89
N SER A 310 -22.55 -6.60 -22.42
CA SER A 310 -23.04 -5.22 -22.50
C SER A 310 -23.14 -4.65 -21.09
N PRO A 311 -22.14 -3.87 -20.63
CA PRO A 311 -22.23 -3.25 -19.33
C PRO A 311 -23.48 -2.36 -19.26
N SER A 312 -24.27 -2.56 -18.19
CA SER A 312 -25.56 -1.91 -18.04
C SER A 312 -25.42 -0.41 -17.74
N ASP A 313 -24.33 -0.06 -17.06
CA ASP A 313 -24.06 1.33 -16.66
C ASP A 313 -22.57 1.61 -16.48
N GLN A 314 -22.24 2.84 -16.13
CA GLN A 314 -20.87 3.29 -15.90
C GLN A 314 -20.27 2.74 -14.60
N GLU A 315 -21.08 2.45 -13.61
CA GLU A 315 -20.63 1.92 -12.32
C GLU A 315 -20.06 0.51 -12.48
N GLU A 316 -20.73 -0.33 -13.25
CA GLU A 316 -20.27 -1.68 -13.58
C GLU A 316 -18.95 -1.68 -14.36
N ARG A 317 -18.81 -0.75 -15.32
CA ARG A 317 -17.52 -0.53 -16.02
C ARG A 317 -16.42 -0.12 -15.08
N ASN A 318 -16.67 0.84 -14.21
CA ASN A 318 -15.69 1.35 -13.25
C ASN A 318 -15.25 0.24 -12.28
N ALA A 319 -16.17 -0.59 -11.81
CA ALA A 319 -15.85 -1.71 -10.93
C ALA A 319 -14.92 -2.74 -11.60
N ALA A 320 -15.19 -3.11 -12.85
CA ALA A 320 -14.33 -4.01 -13.62
C ALA A 320 -12.93 -3.42 -13.84
N LEU A 321 -12.83 -2.14 -14.20
CA LEU A 321 -11.55 -1.45 -14.38
C LEU A 321 -10.77 -1.29 -13.07
N SER A 322 -11.44 -1.05 -11.95
CA SER A 322 -10.80 -0.90 -10.63
C SER A 322 -10.08 -2.18 -10.21
N GLY A 323 -10.72 -3.34 -10.40
CA GLY A 323 -10.11 -4.65 -10.14
C GLY A 323 -8.83 -4.87 -10.97
N ILE A 324 -8.89 -4.59 -12.27
CA ILE A 324 -7.74 -4.73 -13.17
C ILE A 324 -6.61 -3.78 -12.77
N ARG A 325 -6.91 -2.51 -12.48
CA ARG A 325 -5.90 -1.53 -12.03
C ARG A 325 -5.20 -2.01 -10.76
N SER A 326 -5.92 -2.54 -9.79
CA SER A 326 -5.33 -3.04 -8.54
C SER A 326 -4.31 -4.15 -8.80
N THR A 327 -4.64 -5.14 -9.63
CA THR A 327 -3.76 -6.26 -9.98
C THR A 327 -2.52 -5.77 -10.75
N VAL A 328 -2.72 -4.94 -11.77
CA VAL A 328 -1.62 -4.37 -12.57
C VAL A 328 -0.68 -3.54 -11.69
N PHE A 329 -1.22 -2.67 -10.83
CA PHE A 329 -0.41 -1.77 -10.00
C PHE A 329 0.45 -2.51 -8.98
N SER A 330 -0.08 -3.59 -8.39
CA SER A 330 0.68 -4.45 -7.49
C SER A 330 1.88 -5.10 -8.19
N ALA A 331 1.66 -5.65 -9.38
CA ALA A 331 2.72 -6.28 -10.17
C ALA A 331 3.79 -5.29 -10.65
N LEU A 332 3.38 -4.06 -11.01
CA LEU A 332 4.32 -2.99 -11.37
C LEU A 332 5.20 -2.55 -10.21
N HIS A 333 4.66 -2.54 -9.00
CA HIS A 333 5.44 -2.21 -7.80
C HIS A 333 6.53 -3.25 -7.54
N GLU A 334 6.19 -4.53 -7.57
CA GLU A 334 7.15 -5.63 -7.40
C GLU A 334 8.29 -5.57 -8.44
N LEU A 335 7.93 -5.32 -9.71
CA LEU A 335 8.92 -5.14 -10.77
C LEU A 335 9.87 -3.97 -10.48
N ALA A 336 9.34 -2.80 -10.13
CA ALA A 336 10.14 -1.60 -9.90
C ALA A 336 11.06 -1.77 -8.67
N GLU A 337 10.56 -2.37 -7.59
CA GLU A 337 11.36 -2.65 -6.39
C GLU A 337 12.50 -3.60 -6.70
N ASN A 338 12.22 -4.70 -7.41
CA ASN A 338 13.24 -5.64 -7.83
C ASN A 338 14.32 -4.96 -8.69
N ARG A 339 13.91 -4.23 -9.73
CA ARG A 339 14.84 -3.64 -10.70
C ARG A 339 15.67 -2.48 -10.12
N ILE A 340 15.10 -1.62 -9.29
CA ILE A 340 15.84 -0.48 -8.71
C ILE A 340 16.64 -0.90 -7.48
N SER A 341 16.09 -1.77 -6.63
CA SER A 341 16.68 -2.09 -5.33
C SER A 341 17.46 -3.39 -5.35
N GLU A 342 16.78 -4.51 -5.60
CA GLU A 342 17.37 -5.83 -5.36
C GLU A 342 18.43 -6.20 -6.41
N SER A 343 18.14 -5.97 -7.69
CA SER A 343 19.07 -6.30 -8.79
C SER A 343 20.35 -5.46 -8.77
N HIS A 344 20.29 -4.25 -8.21
CA HIS A 344 21.41 -3.30 -8.17
C HIS A 344 22.03 -3.09 -6.79
N ARG A 345 21.86 -4.02 -5.86
CA ARG A 345 22.37 -3.88 -4.48
C ARG A 345 23.87 -3.59 -4.41
N LEU A 346 24.67 -4.23 -5.26
CA LEU A 346 26.12 -4.01 -5.32
C LEU A 346 26.47 -2.62 -5.88
N ASP A 347 25.71 -2.15 -6.87
CA ASP A 347 25.92 -0.82 -7.44
C ASP A 347 25.55 0.28 -6.44
N TRP A 348 24.49 0.08 -5.65
CA TRP A 348 24.13 0.95 -4.54
C TRP A 348 25.24 0.99 -3.46
N SER A 349 25.86 -0.16 -3.11
CA SER A 349 26.99 -0.19 -2.20
C SER A 349 28.18 0.58 -2.77
N THR A 350 28.49 0.38 -4.04
CA THR A 350 29.54 1.12 -4.75
C THR A 350 29.27 2.62 -4.73
N ALA A 351 28.03 3.04 -5.01
CA ALA A 351 27.64 4.45 -4.96
C ALA A 351 27.80 5.04 -3.54
N PHE A 352 27.46 4.29 -2.50
CA PHE A 352 27.61 4.72 -1.11
C PHE A 352 29.07 4.89 -0.71
N ASP A 353 29.96 3.98 -1.10
CA ASP A 353 31.35 3.89 -0.67
C ASP A 353 32.26 4.98 -1.27
N PHE A 354 31.81 5.67 -2.34
CA PHE A 354 32.60 6.75 -2.90
C PHE A 354 32.92 7.84 -1.86
N SER A 355 34.22 8.14 -1.73
CA SER A 355 34.76 9.15 -0.84
C SER A 355 35.84 10.02 -1.54
N GLY A 356 36.21 11.15 -0.96
CA GLY A 356 37.23 12.06 -1.48
C GLY A 356 36.77 12.92 -2.66
N ALA A 357 37.71 13.48 -3.40
CA ALA A 357 37.46 14.40 -4.51
C ALA A 357 36.57 13.76 -5.60
N ARG A 358 35.61 14.52 -6.13
CA ARG A 358 34.64 14.09 -7.14
C ARG A 358 33.73 12.92 -6.74
N SER A 359 33.70 12.51 -5.48
CA SER A 359 32.86 11.40 -5.02
C SER A 359 31.36 11.64 -5.23
N SER A 360 30.91 12.89 -5.12
CA SER A 360 29.52 13.26 -5.39
C SER A 360 29.12 13.05 -6.84
N PHE A 361 29.99 13.41 -7.78
CA PHE A 361 29.76 13.19 -9.20
C PHE A 361 29.73 11.69 -9.54
N ARG A 362 30.77 10.93 -9.12
CA ARG A 362 30.82 9.48 -9.35
C ARG A 362 29.61 8.75 -8.77
N ARG A 363 29.13 9.22 -7.61
CA ARG A 363 27.90 8.67 -7.00
C ARG A 363 26.67 8.96 -7.84
N ALA A 364 26.50 10.19 -8.31
CA ALA A 364 25.39 10.58 -9.17
C ALA A 364 25.37 9.77 -10.47
N ASP A 365 26.52 9.65 -11.12
CA ASP A 365 26.74 8.88 -12.35
C ASP A 365 26.41 7.37 -12.15
N THR A 366 26.84 6.78 -11.05
CA THR A 366 26.51 5.38 -10.73
C THR A 366 25.01 5.20 -10.50
N ILE A 367 24.36 6.14 -9.80
CA ILE A 367 22.90 6.08 -9.55
C ILE A 367 22.11 6.29 -10.85
N GLU A 368 22.55 7.19 -11.73
CA GLU A 368 21.95 7.35 -13.07
C GLU A 368 21.99 6.02 -13.84
N ARG A 369 23.15 5.36 -13.87
CA ARG A 369 23.29 4.05 -14.51
C ARG A 369 22.34 3.00 -13.92
N ILE A 370 22.19 2.94 -12.58
CA ILE A 370 21.18 2.06 -11.95
C ILE A 370 19.79 2.34 -12.51
N TYR A 371 19.41 3.61 -12.65
CA TYR A 371 18.09 3.97 -13.16
C TYR A 371 17.92 3.65 -14.65
N GLU A 372 18.94 3.87 -15.46
CA GLU A 372 18.93 3.53 -16.88
C GLU A 372 18.87 2.01 -17.14
N GLU A 373 19.51 1.22 -16.28
CA GLU A 373 19.44 -0.24 -16.35
C GLU A 373 18.13 -0.79 -15.79
N ALA A 374 17.59 -0.15 -14.74
CA ALA A 374 16.31 -0.51 -14.14
C ALA A 374 15.12 -0.18 -15.05
N ALA A 375 15.15 0.97 -15.70
CA ALA A 375 14.12 1.49 -16.61
C ALA A 375 14.75 2.03 -17.90
N PRO A 376 15.21 1.17 -18.82
CA PRO A 376 15.92 1.58 -20.02
C PRO A 376 15.00 2.29 -21.01
N ILE A 377 15.57 3.26 -21.73
CA ILE A 377 14.84 4.08 -22.71
C ILE A 377 14.27 3.22 -23.83
N ILE A 378 12.97 3.36 -24.05
CA ILE A 378 12.21 2.67 -25.10
C ILE A 378 12.13 3.58 -26.33
N ASN A 379 12.92 3.28 -27.37
CA ASN A 379 12.93 4.03 -28.63
C ASN A 379 13.11 3.11 -29.83
N SER A 380 13.15 3.65 -31.05
CA SER A 380 13.30 2.87 -32.29
C SER A 380 14.61 2.09 -32.39
N ALA A 381 15.65 2.48 -31.65
CA ALA A 381 16.96 1.83 -31.58
C ALA A 381 17.14 1.04 -30.27
N MET A 382 16.09 0.37 -29.80
CA MET A 382 16.09 -0.34 -28.53
C MET A 382 17.27 -1.29 -28.38
N THR A 383 17.95 -1.15 -27.25
CA THR A 383 18.96 -2.11 -26.78
C THR A 383 18.33 -3.44 -26.37
N GLN A 384 19.13 -4.48 -26.23
CA GLN A 384 18.62 -5.77 -25.72
C GLN A 384 17.96 -5.63 -24.33
N PRO A 385 18.56 -4.93 -23.33
CA PRO A 385 17.91 -4.69 -22.03
C PRO A 385 16.57 -3.94 -22.13
N ALA A 386 16.44 -2.99 -23.09
CA ALA A 386 15.20 -2.27 -23.30
C ALA A 386 14.08 -3.17 -23.87
N ARG A 387 14.44 -4.09 -24.78
CA ARG A 387 13.48 -5.09 -25.30
C ARG A 387 13.02 -6.07 -24.22
N GLU A 388 13.97 -6.53 -23.40
CA GLU A 388 13.64 -7.43 -22.25
C GLU A 388 12.74 -6.73 -21.22
N PHE A 389 13.02 -5.48 -20.91
CA PHE A 389 12.19 -4.68 -20.00
C PHE A 389 10.78 -4.46 -20.56
N LEU A 390 10.68 -4.06 -21.83
CA LEU A 390 9.39 -3.87 -22.50
C LEU A 390 8.59 -5.17 -22.55
N SER A 391 9.24 -6.28 -22.91
CA SER A 391 8.62 -7.61 -22.91
C SER A 391 8.10 -8.02 -21.52
N ALA A 392 8.90 -7.80 -20.48
CA ALA A 392 8.49 -8.09 -19.10
C ALA A 392 7.28 -7.25 -18.69
N LEU A 393 7.26 -5.95 -19.00
CA LEU A 393 6.11 -5.08 -18.72
C LEU A 393 4.86 -5.51 -19.48
N HIS A 394 4.98 -5.82 -20.77
CA HIS A 394 3.87 -6.35 -21.57
C HIS A 394 3.31 -7.64 -20.97
N GLN A 395 4.18 -8.56 -20.56
CA GLN A 395 3.78 -9.82 -19.95
C GLN A 395 3.07 -9.60 -18.61
N ILE A 396 3.60 -8.72 -17.75
CA ILE A 396 2.99 -8.37 -16.46
C ILE A 396 1.60 -7.76 -16.67
N VAL A 397 1.50 -6.74 -17.52
CA VAL A 397 0.21 -6.06 -17.78
C VAL A 397 -0.79 -7.06 -18.36
N ARG A 398 -0.38 -7.89 -19.31
CA ARG A 398 -1.24 -8.90 -19.91
C ARG A 398 -1.72 -9.92 -18.88
N ALA A 399 -0.80 -10.52 -18.13
CA ALA A 399 -1.14 -11.51 -17.10
C ALA A 399 -2.08 -10.92 -16.05
N SER A 400 -1.81 -9.70 -15.57
CA SER A 400 -2.64 -9.02 -14.58
C SER A 400 -4.05 -8.67 -15.11
N VAL A 401 -4.15 -8.25 -16.37
CA VAL A 401 -5.44 -7.99 -17.02
C VAL A 401 -6.25 -9.29 -17.16
N GLU A 402 -5.61 -10.38 -17.61
CA GLU A 402 -6.26 -11.69 -17.78
C GLU A 402 -6.67 -12.30 -16.42
N GLU A 403 -5.82 -12.18 -15.38
CA GLU A 403 -6.12 -12.63 -14.02
C GLU A 403 -7.33 -11.90 -13.42
N ALA A 404 -7.45 -10.61 -13.67
CA ALA A 404 -8.57 -9.79 -13.23
C ALA A 404 -9.80 -9.89 -14.14
N GLY A 405 -9.82 -10.81 -15.10
CA GLY A 405 -10.97 -11.10 -15.96
C GLY A 405 -11.03 -10.30 -17.26
N GLY A 406 -10.07 -9.37 -17.51
CA GLY A 406 -9.96 -8.68 -18.80
C GLY A 406 -9.46 -9.58 -19.92
N LYS A 407 -9.56 -9.10 -21.17
CA LYS A 407 -9.14 -9.87 -22.36
C LYS A 407 -8.29 -9.00 -23.28
N PHE A 408 -7.46 -9.66 -24.09
CA PHE A 408 -6.77 -9.02 -25.22
C PHE A 408 -7.39 -9.44 -26.54
N GLN A 409 -7.41 -8.54 -27.49
CA GLN A 409 -7.78 -8.88 -28.87
C GLN A 409 -6.81 -9.96 -29.38
N SER A 410 -7.35 -11.02 -29.96
CA SER A 410 -6.55 -12.02 -30.67
C SER A 410 -5.88 -11.29 -31.81
N GLY A 411 -4.56 -11.11 -31.77
CA GLY A 411 -3.83 -10.47 -32.85
C GLY A 411 -4.14 -11.18 -34.16
N SER A 412 -4.62 -10.45 -35.14
CA SER A 412 -4.54 -10.90 -36.52
C SER A 412 -3.05 -11.00 -36.86
N SER A 413 -2.57 -12.24 -36.92
CA SER A 413 -1.23 -12.66 -37.33
C SER A 413 -0.86 -12.10 -38.71
#